data_edaec9fb5a9a7b6a598ca4ec9f888a1d
#
_entry.id   edaec9fb5a9a7b6a598ca4ec9f888a1d
#
_cell.length_a   1.000
_cell.length_b   1.000
_cell.length_c   1.000
_cell.angle_alpha   90.00
_cell.angle_beta   90.00
_cell.angle_gamma   90.00
#
_symmetry.space_group_name_H-M   'P 1'
#
loop_
_entity.id
_entity.type
_entity.pdbx_description
1 polymer ?
#
loop_
_entity_poly.entity_id
_entity_poly.type
_entity_poly.pdbx_seq_one_letter_code
_entity_poly.pdbx_strand_id
1 'polypeptide(L)'
;MAVRVAINGFGRIGRLVLRAAYEHKHTEIEVVGVNDLGPVETNAHLLRYDSVHGRFPGEVTTGDNWMDIGRGKIRVTAERDPAKLPWRELGVDVALECTGIFTKREAAAKHLEAGAKRVIISAPADGADMTVVMGVNQEELKPAHQVISNASCTTNCLAPVAHVLHQGVGIERGYMTTIHAYTGDQNTVDTLHSDLRRARAAAMSLIPTSTGAARAVGLVLPALKGKLDGTAIRVPTANVSLIDFKFDAARETSGDEVNALMEEAAKSNRLKGILGINRAPTVSIDFNHDSHSSTFDVTQTQVLDKRFVRVLAWYDNEWGFSNRMVEVAAYFGALH
;
A
#
# COMPACT_ATOMS: atom_id res chain seq x y z
N MET A 1 -4.03 22.36 -12.13
CA MET A 1 -2.69 22.48 -11.50
C MET A 1 -2.37 21.14 -10.86
N ALA A 2 -1.10 20.74 -10.82
CA ALA A 2 -0.71 19.52 -10.10
C ALA A 2 -0.98 19.66 -8.60
N VAL A 3 -1.35 18.55 -7.95
CA VAL A 3 -1.56 18.48 -6.50
C VAL A 3 -0.20 18.54 -5.81
N ARG A 4 0.01 19.50 -4.91
CA ARG A 4 1.26 19.68 -4.19
C ARG A 4 1.32 18.74 -2.99
N VAL A 5 2.30 17.83 -3.02
CA VAL A 5 2.41 16.72 -2.08
C VAL A 5 3.65 16.89 -1.20
N ALA A 6 3.51 16.63 0.09
CA ALA A 6 4.64 16.48 1.00
C ALA A 6 4.66 15.05 1.60
N ILE A 7 5.86 14.53 1.86
CA ILE A 7 6.07 13.18 2.40
C ILE A 7 6.69 13.32 3.80
N ASN A 8 5.99 12.84 4.82
CA ASN A 8 6.53 12.72 6.17
C ASN A 8 6.95 11.26 6.44
N GLY A 9 8.23 11.03 6.66
CA GLY A 9 8.85 9.72 6.73
C GLY A 9 9.37 9.26 5.36
N PHE A 10 10.68 9.34 5.18
CA PHE A 10 11.35 8.96 3.94
C PHE A 10 12.02 7.58 4.05
N GLY A 11 11.31 6.66 4.74
CA GLY A 11 11.61 5.23 4.82
C GLY A 11 11.32 4.51 3.50
N ARG A 12 11.08 3.20 3.55
CA ARG A 12 10.80 2.40 2.34
C ARG A 12 9.67 3.01 1.52
N ILE A 13 8.48 3.18 2.11
CA ILE A 13 7.29 3.67 1.40
C ILE A 13 7.45 5.11 0.92
N GLY A 14 7.92 6.04 1.76
CA GLY A 14 8.09 7.44 1.35
C GLY A 14 9.05 7.60 0.17
N ARG A 15 10.18 6.87 0.15
CA ARG A 15 11.10 6.88 -1.01
C ARG A 15 10.47 6.27 -2.26
N LEU A 16 9.73 5.17 -2.12
CA LEU A 16 9.11 4.50 -3.25
C LEU A 16 7.93 5.29 -3.81
N VAL A 17 7.21 6.05 -3.00
CA VAL A 17 6.21 7.03 -3.48
C VAL A 17 6.86 8.07 -4.39
N LEU A 18 8.00 8.66 -3.96
CA LEU A 18 8.73 9.61 -4.81
C LEU A 18 9.24 8.95 -6.10
N ARG A 19 9.76 7.71 -6.00
CA ARG A 19 10.18 6.94 -7.17
C ARG A 19 9.02 6.64 -8.11
N ALA A 20 7.87 6.18 -7.60
CA ALA A 20 6.69 5.88 -8.40
C ALA A 20 6.20 7.11 -9.17
N ALA A 21 6.13 8.26 -8.50
CA ALA A 21 5.80 9.51 -9.14
C ALA A 21 6.75 9.88 -10.29
N TYR A 22 8.04 9.60 -10.12
CA TYR A 22 9.06 9.87 -11.15
C TYR A 22 9.01 8.86 -12.30
N GLU A 23 9.06 7.57 -11.98
CA GLU A 23 9.21 6.47 -12.96
C GLU A 23 7.97 6.33 -13.85
N HIS A 24 6.77 6.50 -13.29
CA HIS A 24 5.52 6.49 -14.06
C HIS A 24 5.15 7.85 -14.66
N LYS A 25 6.05 8.86 -14.52
CA LYS A 25 5.88 10.21 -15.09
C LYS A 25 4.56 10.87 -14.67
N HIS A 26 4.14 10.65 -13.43
CA HIS A 26 2.98 11.33 -12.89
C HIS A 26 3.19 12.85 -12.91
N THR A 27 2.34 13.54 -13.65
CA THR A 27 2.34 15.01 -13.77
C THR A 27 1.20 15.65 -12.98
N GLU A 28 0.26 14.84 -12.51
CA GLU A 28 -0.87 15.23 -11.69
C GLU A 28 -0.50 15.55 -10.23
N ILE A 29 0.69 15.13 -9.79
CA ILE A 29 1.25 15.49 -8.48
C ILE A 29 2.63 16.12 -8.60
N GLU A 30 2.95 17.01 -7.66
CA GLU A 30 4.26 17.64 -7.48
C GLU A 30 4.73 17.41 -6.03
N VAL A 31 5.82 16.67 -5.83
CA VAL A 31 6.39 16.49 -4.49
C VAL A 31 7.24 17.71 -4.17
N VAL A 32 6.82 18.51 -3.18
CA VAL A 32 7.43 19.80 -2.81
C VAL A 32 8.22 19.75 -1.50
N GLY A 33 7.98 18.75 -0.67
CA GLY A 33 8.62 18.60 0.63
C GLY A 33 8.79 17.15 1.05
N VAL A 34 9.88 16.88 1.74
CA VAL A 34 10.17 15.59 2.40
C VAL A 34 10.64 15.90 3.81
N ASN A 35 10.09 15.19 4.80
CA ASN A 35 10.58 15.23 6.18
C ASN A 35 11.09 13.86 6.58
N ASP A 36 12.33 13.82 7.08
CA ASP A 36 12.93 12.63 7.69
C ASP A 36 14.04 13.05 8.63
N LEU A 37 14.28 12.28 9.70
CA LEU A 37 15.24 12.66 10.74
C LEU A 37 16.69 12.42 10.34
N GLY A 38 16.93 11.74 9.23
CA GLY A 38 18.27 11.49 8.69
C GLY A 38 18.81 12.68 7.88
N PRO A 39 20.14 12.75 7.71
CA PRO A 39 20.76 13.76 6.83
C PRO A 39 20.27 13.67 5.39
N VAL A 40 20.22 14.81 4.69
CA VAL A 40 19.80 14.90 3.30
C VAL A 40 20.60 13.95 2.40
N GLU A 41 21.92 13.92 2.56
CA GLU A 41 22.80 13.04 1.77
C GLU A 41 22.52 11.55 1.99
N THR A 42 22.20 11.14 3.22
CA THR A 42 21.83 9.75 3.51
C THR A 42 20.50 9.39 2.85
N ASN A 43 19.52 10.28 2.92
CA ASN A 43 18.23 10.11 2.26
C ASN A 43 18.38 10.05 0.73
N ALA A 44 19.19 10.90 0.16
CA ALA A 44 19.50 10.90 -1.28
C ALA A 44 20.28 9.63 -1.69
N HIS A 45 21.23 9.18 -0.87
CA HIS A 45 21.95 7.92 -1.13
C HIS A 45 20.99 6.72 -1.17
N LEU A 46 20.08 6.60 -0.19
CA LEU A 46 19.08 5.54 -0.12
C LEU A 46 18.00 5.66 -1.20
N LEU A 47 17.80 6.83 -1.79
CA LEU A 47 16.97 7.01 -2.99
C LEU A 47 17.69 6.53 -4.26
N ARG A 48 18.98 6.84 -4.39
CA ARG A 48 19.82 6.43 -5.54
C ARG A 48 20.01 4.92 -5.61
N TYR A 49 20.19 4.27 -4.46
CA TYR A 49 20.56 2.85 -4.36
C TYR A 49 19.57 2.12 -3.48
N ASP A 50 18.83 1.23 -4.08
CA ASP A 50 17.87 0.39 -3.40
C ASP A 50 18.18 -1.09 -3.63
N SER A 51 18.32 -1.86 -2.55
CA SER A 51 18.70 -3.28 -2.64
C SER A 51 17.60 -4.14 -3.26
N VAL A 52 16.35 -3.70 -3.23
CA VAL A 52 15.17 -4.42 -3.73
C VAL A 52 14.79 -3.93 -5.12
N HIS A 53 14.70 -2.62 -5.31
CA HIS A 53 14.20 -1.99 -6.53
C HIS A 53 15.31 -1.48 -7.46
N GLY A 54 16.58 -1.69 -7.09
CA GLY A 54 17.72 -1.28 -7.89
C GLY A 54 17.99 0.22 -7.91
N ARG A 55 18.84 0.66 -8.82
CA ARG A 55 19.21 2.07 -8.93
C ARG A 55 18.02 2.93 -9.37
N PHE A 56 17.92 4.12 -8.79
CA PHE A 56 16.99 5.15 -9.27
C PHE A 56 17.37 5.56 -10.70
N PRO A 57 16.43 5.63 -11.64
CA PRO A 57 16.72 5.87 -13.05
C PRO A 57 17.05 7.33 -13.38
N GLY A 58 16.90 8.25 -12.42
CA GLY A 58 17.18 9.67 -12.56
C GLY A 58 18.45 10.11 -11.84
N GLU A 59 18.90 11.32 -12.12
CA GLU A 59 19.94 11.97 -11.34
C GLU A 59 19.34 12.54 -10.05
N VAL A 60 20.08 12.41 -8.93
CA VAL A 60 19.69 13.00 -7.63
C VAL A 60 20.79 13.95 -7.20
N THR A 61 20.50 15.23 -7.14
CA THR A 61 21.38 16.26 -6.60
C THR A 61 20.87 16.76 -5.25
N THR A 62 21.75 17.29 -4.42
CA THR A 62 21.43 17.70 -3.04
C THR A 62 22.07 19.05 -2.72
N GLY A 63 21.53 19.69 -1.70
CA GLY A 63 22.12 20.83 -0.99
C GLY A 63 21.77 20.73 0.49
N ASP A 64 22.02 21.77 1.27
CA ASP A 64 21.92 21.75 2.73
C ASP A 64 20.53 21.27 3.22
N ASN A 65 19.45 21.66 2.52
CA ASN A 65 18.08 21.40 2.94
C ASN A 65 17.14 21.11 1.75
N TRP A 66 17.67 20.56 0.68
CA TRP A 66 16.89 20.18 -0.50
C TRP A 66 17.54 19.01 -1.24
N MET A 67 16.70 18.29 -1.98
CA MET A 67 17.12 17.35 -3.01
C MET A 67 16.37 17.67 -4.32
N ASP A 68 16.95 17.32 -5.46
CA ASP A 68 16.34 17.45 -6.77
C ASP A 68 16.55 16.15 -7.55
N ILE A 69 15.48 15.66 -8.14
CA ILE A 69 15.45 14.44 -8.95
C ILE A 69 15.25 14.75 -10.44
N GLY A 70 15.57 15.98 -10.86
CA GLY A 70 15.33 16.46 -12.23
C GLY A 70 13.93 17.01 -12.46
N ARG A 71 13.18 17.32 -11.38
CA ARG A 71 11.82 17.91 -11.43
C ARG A 71 11.67 19.16 -10.56
N GLY A 72 12.78 19.75 -10.16
CA GLY A 72 12.80 20.90 -9.25
C GLY A 72 13.16 20.51 -7.81
N LYS A 73 13.53 21.53 -7.03
CA LYS A 73 13.99 21.34 -5.66
C LYS A 73 12.87 20.93 -4.74
N ILE A 74 13.06 19.81 -4.06
CA ILE A 74 12.20 19.29 -2.99
C ILE A 74 12.82 19.74 -1.66
N ARG A 75 12.07 20.48 -0.86
CA ARG A 75 12.52 20.90 0.48
C ARG A 75 12.67 19.68 1.39
N VAL A 76 13.82 19.56 2.06
CA VAL A 76 14.07 18.50 3.04
C VAL A 76 14.13 19.11 4.44
N THR A 77 13.41 18.51 5.39
CA THR A 77 13.35 18.91 6.80
C THR A 77 13.65 17.71 7.70
N ALA A 78 14.00 17.98 8.96
CA ALA A 78 14.28 16.98 9.99
C ALA A 78 13.54 17.34 11.30
N GLU A 79 12.21 17.41 11.21
CA GLU A 79 11.33 17.80 12.31
C GLU A 79 10.57 16.59 12.87
N ARG A 80 10.56 16.45 14.19
CA ARG A 80 9.85 15.35 14.86
C ARG A 80 8.35 15.59 15.04
N ASP A 81 7.96 16.85 15.24
CA ASP A 81 6.57 17.23 15.47
C ASP A 81 5.91 17.65 14.14
N PRO A 82 4.95 16.87 13.61
CA PRO A 82 4.30 17.18 12.35
C PRO A 82 3.64 18.57 12.30
N ALA A 83 3.22 19.12 13.46
CA ALA A 83 2.61 20.44 13.53
C ALA A 83 3.56 21.59 13.18
N LYS A 84 4.89 21.36 13.25
CA LYS A 84 5.92 22.35 12.98
C LYS A 84 6.49 22.29 11.58
N LEU A 85 6.00 21.40 10.75
CA LEU A 85 6.45 21.23 9.38
C LEU A 85 6.03 22.43 8.51
N PRO A 86 6.83 22.83 7.50
CA PRO A 86 6.58 24.04 6.70
C PRO A 86 5.52 23.84 5.59
N TRP A 87 4.46 23.05 5.84
CA TRP A 87 3.48 22.69 4.81
C TRP A 87 2.71 23.90 4.28
N ARG A 88 2.45 24.88 5.14
CA ARG A 88 1.80 26.14 4.73
C ARG A 88 2.68 26.95 3.80
N GLU A 89 3.97 27.08 4.11
CA GLU A 89 4.96 27.81 3.30
C GLU A 89 5.10 27.14 1.93
N LEU A 90 5.11 25.80 1.91
CA LEU A 90 5.24 25.00 0.70
C LEU A 90 3.93 24.86 -0.08
N GLY A 91 2.82 25.37 0.42
CA GLY A 91 1.51 25.28 -0.23
C GLY A 91 1.05 23.82 -0.44
N VAL A 92 1.25 22.96 0.57
CA VAL A 92 0.93 21.55 0.49
C VAL A 92 -0.57 21.29 0.44
N ASP A 93 -1.03 20.64 -0.61
CA ASP A 93 -2.41 20.18 -0.72
C ASP A 93 -2.62 18.87 0.03
N VAL A 94 -1.69 17.92 -0.09
CA VAL A 94 -1.80 16.60 0.54
C VAL A 94 -0.49 16.24 1.24
N ALA A 95 -0.54 15.98 2.54
CA ALA A 95 0.56 15.38 3.29
C ALA A 95 0.41 13.85 3.32
N LEU A 96 1.46 13.13 2.94
CA LEU A 96 1.55 11.67 3.03
C LEU A 96 2.27 11.30 4.31
N GLU A 97 1.54 10.70 5.25
CA GLU A 97 2.10 10.21 6.51
C GLU A 97 2.65 8.80 6.31
N CYS A 98 3.96 8.70 6.12
CA CYS A 98 4.69 7.47 5.79
C CYS A 98 5.65 7.00 6.90
N THR A 99 5.58 7.58 8.11
CA THR A 99 6.46 7.19 9.22
C THR A 99 6.05 5.88 9.88
N GLY A 100 4.78 5.48 9.77
CA GLY A 100 4.19 4.37 10.51
C GLY A 100 3.96 4.68 12.01
N ILE A 101 4.23 5.92 12.46
CA ILE A 101 4.09 6.36 13.87
C ILE A 101 2.73 7.03 14.10
N PHE A 102 2.33 7.93 13.22
CA PHE A 102 1.11 8.74 13.37
C PHE A 102 -0.07 8.08 12.66
N THR A 103 -0.46 6.87 13.14
CA THR A 103 -1.54 6.06 12.54
C THR A 103 -2.92 6.34 13.11
N LYS A 104 -3.04 7.20 14.12
CA LYS A 104 -4.32 7.69 14.62
C LYS A 104 -4.68 9.01 13.94
N ARG A 105 -5.98 9.19 13.62
CA ARG A 105 -6.47 10.42 12.98
C ARG A 105 -6.00 11.70 13.68
N GLU A 106 -6.11 11.74 15.01
CA GLU A 106 -5.74 12.90 15.81
C GLU A 106 -4.24 13.24 15.68
N ALA A 107 -3.39 12.20 15.68
CA ALA A 107 -1.94 12.37 15.54
C ALA A 107 -1.57 12.83 14.11
N ALA A 108 -2.18 12.26 13.09
CA ALA A 108 -1.96 12.63 11.70
C ALA A 108 -2.56 14.02 11.36
N ALA A 109 -3.62 14.44 12.05
CA ALA A 109 -4.24 15.76 11.87
C ALA A 109 -3.29 16.93 12.17
N LYS A 110 -2.18 16.72 12.88
CA LYS A 110 -1.13 17.73 13.07
C LYS A 110 -0.56 18.26 11.77
N HIS A 111 -0.60 17.49 10.69
CA HIS A 111 -0.24 17.99 9.37
C HIS A 111 -1.19 19.08 8.85
N LEU A 112 -2.48 19.06 9.26
CA LEU A 112 -3.44 20.11 8.94
C LEU A 112 -3.09 21.41 9.71
N GLU A 113 -2.67 21.29 10.97
CA GLU A 113 -2.18 22.44 11.77
C GLU A 113 -0.96 23.07 11.12
N ALA A 114 -0.06 22.26 10.57
CA ALA A 114 1.11 22.68 9.79
C ALA A 114 0.76 23.36 8.46
N GLY A 115 -0.49 23.23 7.99
CA GLY A 115 -1.01 23.90 6.81
C GLY A 115 -1.27 23.02 5.60
N ALA A 116 -1.13 21.71 5.67
CA ALA A 116 -1.61 20.81 4.65
C ALA A 116 -3.16 20.86 4.60
N LYS A 117 -3.77 20.76 3.42
CA LYS A 117 -5.22 20.75 3.28
C LYS A 117 -5.82 19.38 3.60
N ARG A 118 -5.08 18.30 3.34
CA ARG A 118 -5.48 16.91 3.49
C ARG A 118 -4.31 16.04 3.92
N VAL A 119 -4.61 14.87 4.50
CA VAL A 119 -3.62 13.90 4.96
C VAL A 119 -4.00 12.50 4.51
N ILE A 120 -3.04 11.74 4.02
CA ILE A 120 -3.18 10.32 3.71
C ILE A 120 -2.21 9.53 4.57
N ILE A 121 -2.72 8.61 5.39
CA ILE A 121 -1.92 7.71 6.21
C ILE A 121 -1.60 6.46 5.39
N SER A 122 -0.32 6.11 5.27
CA SER A 122 0.18 4.95 4.52
C SER A 122 0.11 3.64 5.33
N ALA A 123 -0.88 3.52 6.20
CA ALA A 123 -1.12 2.38 7.08
C ALA A 123 -2.60 2.30 7.46
N PRO A 124 -3.09 1.16 7.99
CA PRO A 124 -4.37 1.13 8.67
C PRO A 124 -4.40 2.19 9.77
N ALA A 125 -5.50 2.92 9.87
CA ALA A 125 -5.59 4.06 10.78
C ALA A 125 -6.85 4.01 11.63
N ASP A 126 -6.70 4.33 12.92
CA ASP A 126 -7.82 4.48 13.84
C ASP A 126 -8.46 5.87 13.72
N GLY A 127 -9.77 5.89 13.57
CA GLY A 127 -10.58 7.10 13.53
C GLY A 127 -10.42 7.93 12.25
N ALA A 128 -9.73 7.45 11.20
CA ALA A 128 -9.67 8.13 9.91
C ALA A 128 -11.08 8.41 9.36
N ASP A 129 -11.25 9.53 8.64
CA ASP A 129 -12.53 9.92 8.05
C ASP A 129 -13.03 8.87 7.06
N MET A 130 -12.08 8.20 6.40
CA MET A 130 -12.35 7.08 5.50
C MET A 130 -11.11 6.20 5.32
N THR A 131 -11.31 4.89 5.16
CA THR A 131 -10.30 3.97 4.61
C THR A 131 -10.60 3.75 3.15
N VAL A 132 -9.60 3.97 2.30
CA VAL A 132 -9.73 3.93 0.84
C VAL A 132 -8.87 2.82 0.25
N VAL A 133 -9.42 2.12 -0.74
CA VAL A 133 -8.70 1.20 -1.64
C VAL A 133 -9.09 1.55 -3.08
N MET A 134 -8.11 1.95 -3.88
CA MET A 134 -8.33 2.25 -5.30
C MET A 134 -8.88 1.04 -6.05
N GLY A 135 -9.85 1.30 -6.92
CA GLY A 135 -10.60 0.26 -7.64
C GLY A 135 -11.75 -0.35 -6.85
N VAL A 136 -11.89 -0.01 -5.54
CA VAL A 136 -12.93 -0.56 -4.67
C VAL A 136 -13.92 0.49 -4.19
N ASN A 137 -13.46 1.55 -3.54
CA ASN A 137 -14.37 2.53 -2.91
C ASN A 137 -13.91 4.00 -3.00
N GLN A 138 -12.97 4.35 -3.87
CA GLN A 138 -12.48 5.72 -3.98
C GLN A 138 -13.57 6.75 -4.32
N GLU A 139 -14.65 6.32 -4.97
CA GLU A 139 -15.79 7.20 -5.31
C GLU A 139 -16.58 7.68 -4.09
N GLU A 140 -16.40 7.02 -2.95
CA GLU A 140 -17.03 7.41 -1.68
C GLU A 140 -16.29 8.56 -0.98
N LEU A 141 -15.09 8.94 -1.48
CA LEU A 141 -14.34 10.09 -0.97
C LEU A 141 -15.13 11.38 -1.20
N LYS A 142 -15.15 12.21 -0.17
CA LYS A 142 -15.88 13.49 -0.16
C LYS A 142 -14.92 14.66 0.05
N PRO A 143 -15.23 15.86 -0.48
CA PRO A 143 -14.44 17.06 -0.20
C PRO A 143 -14.27 17.38 1.29
N ALA A 144 -15.23 16.99 2.11
CA ALA A 144 -15.21 17.22 3.57
C ALA A 144 -14.23 16.28 4.31
N HIS A 145 -13.76 15.18 3.72
CA HIS A 145 -12.77 14.33 4.33
C HIS A 145 -11.41 15.04 4.36
N GLN A 146 -10.72 14.96 5.48
CA GLN A 146 -9.42 15.61 5.68
C GLN A 146 -8.29 14.63 5.96
N VAL A 147 -8.56 13.56 6.73
CA VAL A 147 -7.57 12.56 7.12
C VAL A 147 -8.08 11.17 6.74
N ILE A 148 -7.45 10.56 5.75
CA ILE A 148 -7.85 9.24 5.25
C ILE A 148 -6.72 8.23 5.40
N SER A 149 -7.07 6.94 5.36
CA SER A 149 -6.13 5.83 5.35
C SER A 149 -6.13 5.14 3.99
N ASN A 150 -4.94 4.85 3.43
CA ASN A 150 -4.79 4.00 2.26
C ASN A 150 -4.77 2.49 2.63
N ALA A 151 -5.26 2.13 3.81
CA ALA A 151 -5.24 0.76 4.33
C ALA A 151 -3.82 0.17 4.44
N SER A 152 -3.69 -1.15 4.34
CA SER A 152 -2.40 -1.86 4.23
C SER A 152 -2.16 -2.38 2.81
N CYS A 153 -0.91 -2.74 2.50
CA CYS A 153 -0.58 -3.41 1.24
C CYS A 153 -1.39 -4.71 1.05
N THR A 154 -1.55 -5.49 2.12
CA THR A 154 -2.34 -6.73 2.10
C THR A 154 -3.83 -6.46 1.86
N THR A 155 -4.40 -5.41 2.47
CA THR A 155 -5.79 -5.00 2.21
C THR A 155 -5.97 -4.53 0.77
N ASN A 156 -5.00 -3.79 0.22
CA ASN A 156 -5.00 -3.36 -1.18
C ASN A 156 -4.93 -4.56 -2.15
N CYS A 157 -4.27 -5.65 -1.77
CA CYS A 157 -4.27 -6.88 -2.55
C CYS A 157 -5.60 -7.64 -2.43
N LEU A 158 -6.11 -7.84 -1.21
CA LEU A 158 -7.28 -8.68 -0.97
C LEU A 158 -8.59 -8.02 -1.41
N ALA A 159 -8.76 -6.72 -1.21
CA ALA A 159 -10.04 -6.05 -1.42
C ALA A 159 -10.52 -6.08 -2.89
N PRO A 160 -9.70 -5.82 -3.91
CA PRO A 160 -10.13 -5.99 -5.32
C PRO A 160 -10.53 -7.42 -5.66
N VAL A 161 -9.78 -8.42 -5.18
CA VAL A 161 -10.08 -9.85 -5.37
C VAL A 161 -11.40 -10.20 -4.71
N ALA A 162 -11.58 -9.84 -3.44
CA ALA A 162 -12.80 -10.10 -2.70
C ALA A 162 -14.02 -9.37 -3.30
N HIS A 163 -13.83 -8.15 -3.81
CA HIS A 163 -14.88 -7.39 -4.50
C HIS A 163 -15.42 -8.14 -5.71
N VAL A 164 -14.55 -8.56 -6.62
CA VAL A 164 -14.92 -9.29 -7.83
C VAL A 164 -15.60 -10.62 -7.51
N LEU A 165 -15.00 -11.40 -6.61
CA LEU A 165 -15.51 -12.71 -6.23
C LEU A 165 -16.86 -12.62 -5.48
N HIS A 166 -17.02 -11.59 -4.62
CA HIS A 166 -18.29 -11.39 -3.92
C HIS A 166 -19.41 -11.01 -4.88
N GLN A 167 -19.15 -10.19 -5.90
CA GLN A 167 -20.11 -9.84 -6.92
C GLN A 167 -20.45 -11.02 -7.84
N GLY A 168 -19.46 -11.86 -8.18
CA GLY A 168 -19.62 -12.96 -9.13
C GLY A 168 -20.26 -14.22 -8.53
N VAL A 169 -19.71 -14.71 -7.41
CA VAL A 169 -20.12 -16.00 -6.81
C VAL A 169 -20.64 -15.85 -5.38
N GLY A 170 -20.55 -14.66 -4.80
CA GLY A 170 -20.86 -14.40 -3.40
C GLY A 170 -19.80 -14.97 -2.46
N ILE A 171 -19.57 -14.30 -1.34
CA ILE A 171 -18.72 -14.79 -0.24
C ILE A 171 -19.58 -14.85 1.00
N GLU A 172 -19.77 -16.05 1.55
CA GLU A 172 -20.49 -16.25 2.82
C GLU A 172 -19.56 -15.99 4.00
N ARG A 173 -18.38 -16.60 3.97
CA ARG A 173 -17.28 -16.41 4.93
C ARG A 173 -15.96 -16.78 4.27
N GLY A 174 -14.86 -16.25 4.77
CA GLY A 174 -13.55 -16.57 4.23
C GLY A 174 -12.42 -16.35 5.22
N TYR A 175 -11.30 -17.01 4.95
CA TYR A 175 -10.08 -16.88 5.73
C TYR A 175 -8.89 -16.65 4.82
N MET A 176 -8.12 -15.58 5.09
CA MET A 176 -6.95 -15.23 4.32
C MET A 176 -5.68 -15.51 5.14
N THR A 177 -4.73 -16.19 4.54
CA THR A 177 -3.36 -16.25 5.05
C THR A 177 -2.46 -15.44 4.11
N THR A 178 -1.83 -14.38 4.59
CA THR A 178 -0.77 -13.76 3.80
C THR A 178 0.58 -14.36 4.15
N ILE A 179 1.27 -14.86 3.12
CA ILE A 179 2.68 -15.21 3.17
C ILE A 179 3.43 -13.95 2.77
N HIS A 180 4.05 -13.31 3.77
CA HIS A 180 4.47 -11.91 3.64
C HIS A 180 5.97 -11.75 3.78
N ALA A 181 6.58 -11.00 2.87
CA ALA A 181 7.96 -10.57 3.00
C ALA A 181 8.19 -9.86 4.35
N TYR A 182 9.41 -9.94 4.90
CA TYR A 182 9.74 -9.16 6.08
C TYR A 182 9.72 -7.65 5.75
N THR A 183 9.47 -6.82 6.75
CA THR A 183 9.37 -5.36 6.60
C THR A 183 10.23 -4.66 7.64
N GLY A 184 10.37 -3.36 7.56
CA GLY A 184 11.25 -2.56 8.44
C GLY A 184 10.90 -2.58 9.93
N ASP A 185 9.76 -3.18 10.32
CA ASP A 185 9.42 -3.45 11.72
C ASP A 185 10.05 -4.72 12.27
N GLN A 186 10.67 -5.54 11.40
CA GLN A 186 11.34 -6.77 11.78
C GLN A 186 12.86 -6.61 11.78
N ASN A 187 13.50 -7.22 12.77
CA ASN A 187 14.93 -7.10 12.99
C ASN A 187 15.72 -8.18 12.26
N THR A 188 16.96 -7.89 11.88
CA THR A 188 17.87 -8.85 11.25
C THR A 188 18.42 -9.88 12.25
N VAL A 189 18.51 -9.50 13.54
CA VAL A 189 18.91 -10.35 14.66
C VAL A 189 17.91 -10.25 15.79
N ASP A 190 17.92 -11.20 16.73
CA ASP A 190 17.01 -11.22 17.87
C ASP A 190 17.17 -9.93 18.71
N THR A 191 16.06 -9.18 18.88
CA THR A 191 16.03 -7.96 19.68
C THR A 191 14.62 -7.65 20.18
N LEU A 192 14.48 -6.66 21.04
CA LEU A 192 13.20 -6.33 21.67
C LEU A 192 12.12 -5.92 20.65
N HIS A 193 10.95 -6.55 20.78
CA HIS A 193 9.75 -6.22 20.05
C HIS A 193 8.52 -6.58 20.89
N SER A 194 7.41 -5.85 20.76
CA SER A 194 6.16 -6.11 21.49
C SER A 194 5.53 -7.46 21.14
N ASP A 195 5.64 -7.89 19.88
CA ASP A 195 5.33 -9.26 19.43
C ASP A 195 6.61 -10.10 19.57
N LEU A 196 6.63 -11.07 20.50
CA LEU A 196 7.79 -11.91 20.79
C LEU A 196 8.23 -12.77 19.58
N ARG A 197 7.35 -13.06 18.65
CA ARG A 197 7.71 -13.77 17.41
C ARG A 197 8.43 -12.84 16.43
N ARG A 198 8.01 -11.57 16.32
CA ARG A 198 8.72 -10.56 15.52
C ARG A 198 10.03 -10.08 16.16
N ALA A 199 10.24 -10.40 17.44
CA ALA A 199 11.52 -10.18 18.12
C ALA A 199 12.67 -11.05 17.57
N ARG A 200 12.36 -12.07 16.77
CA ARG A 200 13.31 -13.03 16.22
C ARG A 200 13.81 -12.60 14.84
N ALA A 201 15.00 -13.15 14.46
CA ALA A 201 15.69 -12.84 13.21
C ALA A 201 14.82 -13.13 11.98
N ALA A 202 14.43 -12.08 11.26
CA ALA A 202 13.47 -12.13 10.17
C ALA A 202 13.94 -12.95 8.96
N ALA A 203 15.24 -12.85 8.62
CA ALA A 203 15.81 -13.52 7.45
C ALA A 203 16.12 -15.02 7.68
N MET A 204 15.85 -15.54 8.90
CA MET A 204 16.14 -16.93 9.27
C MET A 204 14.90 -17.72 9.68
N SER A 205 13.71 -17.09 9.71
CA SER A 205 12.55 -17.69 10.37
C SER A 205 11.27 -17.49 9.58
N LEU A 206 10.38 -18.49 9.59
CA LEU A 206 8.96 -18.34 9.31
C LEU A 206 8.29 -17.84 10.60
N ILE A 207 7.67 -16.67 10.55
CA ILE A 207 7.13 -15.99 11.74
C ILE A 207 5.61 -15.83 11.63
N PRO A 208 4.81 -16.69 12.29
CA PRO A 208 3.37 -16.48 12.40
C PRO A 208 3.08 -15.24 13.24
N THR A 209 2.21 -14.37 12.75
CA THR A 209 1.82 -13.14 13.44
C THR A 209 0.40 -12.73 13.06
N SER A 210 -0.19 -11.84 13.84
CA SER A 210 -1.51 -11.31 13.55
C SER A 210 -1.51 -10.32 12.36
N THR A 211 -2.64 -10.21 11.69
CA THR A 211 -2.92 -9.15 10.73
C THR A 211 -4.39 -8.75 10.81
N GLY A 212 -4.65 -7.44 10.73
CA GLY A 212 -6.01 -6.91 10.60
C GLY A 212 -6.48 -6.76 9.16
N ALA A 213 -5.65 -7.13 8.17
CA ALA A 213 -5.90 -6.82 6.77
C ALA A 213 -7.20 -7.43 6.21
N ALA A 214 -7.53 -8.66 6.59
CA ALA A 214 -8.77 -9.30 6.14
C ALA A 214 -10.01 -8.65 6.76
N ARG A 215 -9.96 -8.33 8.07
CA ARG A 215 -11.05 -7.60 8.74
C ARG A 215 -11.22 -6.19 8.19
N ALA A 216 -10.12 -5.54 7.80
CA ALA A 216 -10.14 -4.20 7.21
C ALA A 216 -10.85 -4.16 5.84
N VAL A 217 -10.97 -5.28 5.13
CA VAL A 217 -11.80 -5.36 3.91
C VAL A 217 -13.26 -4.96 4.19
N GLY A 218 -13.79 -5.30 5.38
CA GLY A 218 -15.13 -4.86 5.79
C GLY A 218 -15.31 -3.35 5.96
N LEU A 219 -14.22 -2.55 6.01
CA LEU A 219 -14.27 -1.07 6.01
C LEU A 219 -14.48 -0.51 4.60
N VAL A 220 -13.99 -1.19 3.58
CA VAL A 220 -14.05 -0.77 2.18
C VAL A 220 -15.12 -1.52 1.37
N LEU A 221 -15.57 -2.68 1.88
CA LEU A 221 -16.66 -3.51 1.35
C LEU A 221 -17.61 -3.88 2.49
N PRO A 222 -18.57 -3.02 2.86
CA PRO A 222 -19.46 -3.25 4.00
C PRO A 222 -20.22 -4.57 3.96
N ALA A 223 -20.54 -5.11 2.77
CA ALA A 223 -21.19 -6.40 2.58
C ALA A 223 -20.37 -7.60 3.11
N LEU A 224 -19.05 -7.42 3.26
CA LEU A 224 -18.13 -8.42 3.80
C LEU A 224 -17.76 -8.20 5.27
N LYS A 225 -18.35 -7.21 5.94
CA LYS A 225 -18.08 -6.93 7.35
C LYS A 225 -18.41 -8.13 8.22
N GLY A 226 -17.42 -8.61 8.99
CA GLY A 226 -17.56 -9.77 9.88
C GLY A 226 -17.50 -11.12 9.18
N LYS A 227 -17.39 -11.18 7.85
CA LYS A 227 -17.31 -12.43 7.09
C LYS A 227 -15.88 -12.90 6.83
N LEU A 228 -14.89 -12.00 6.93
CA LEU A 228 -13.49 -12.28 6.64
C LEU A 228 -12.62 -12.13 7.89
N ASP A 229 -11.72 -13.07 8.07
CA ASP A 229 -10.61 -12.97 9.02
C ASP A 229 -9.31 -13.51 8.38
N GLY A 230 -8.19 -13.40 9.08
CA GLY A 230 -6.93 -13.88 8.53
C GLY A 230 -5.74 -13.79 9.47
N THR A 231 -4.64 -14.35 9.00
CA THR A 231 -3.35 -14.35 9.68
C THR A 231 -2.24 -14.01 8.72
N ALA A 232 -1.05 -13.71 9.25
CA ALA A 232 0.16 -13.50 8.49
C ALA A 232 1.24 -14.50 8.87
N ILE A 233 1.99 -14.96 7.88
CA ILE A 233 3.25 -15.69 8.07
C ILE A 233 4.33 -14.86 7.39
N ARG A 234 5.23 -14.25 8.19
CA ARG A 234 6.42 -13.58 7.65
C ARG A 234 7.43 -14.62 7.22
N VAL A 235 8.05 -14.41 6.06
CA VAL A 235 9.01 -15.35 5.45
C VAL A 235 10.34 -14.66 5.17
N PRO A 236 11.45 -15.42 5.06
CA PRO A 236 12.78 -14.88 4.75
C PRO A 236 12.91 -14.40 3.29
N THR A 237 12.08 -13.43 2.90
CA THR A 237 12.02 -12.84 1.56
C THR A 237 11.97 -11.33 1.71
N ALA A 238 12.79 -10.62 0.94
CA ALA A 238 12.96 -9.18 1.11
C ALA A 238 11.78 -8.36 0.59
N ASN A 239 11.11 -8.84 -0.45
CA ASN A 239 9.96 -8.17 -1.07
C ASN A 239 9.09 -9.18 -1.81
N VAL A 240 7.90 -8.79 -2.17
CA VAL A 240 6.80 -9.54 -2.76
C VAL A 240 6.19 -10.54 -1.78
N SER A 241 4.92 -10.38 -1.60
CA SER A 241 4.05 -11.16 -0.73
C SER A 241 2.93 -11.79 -1.55
N LEU A 242 2.20 -12.72 -0.94
CA LEU A 242 1.00 -13.27 -1.55
C LEU A 242 -0.10 -13.43 -0.52
N ILE A 243 -1.34 -13.40 -0.98
CA ILE A 243 -2.50 -13.87 -0.22
C ILE A 243 -2.88 -15.28 -0.70
N ASP A 244 -3.14 -16.17 0.24
CA ASP A 244 -3.81 -17.44 0.04
C ASP A 244 -5.20 -17.31 0.69
N PHE A 245 -6.22 -17.07 -0.14
CA PHE A 245 -7.57 -16.76 0.30
C PHE A 245 -8.51 -17.92 0.04
N LYS A 246 -9.15 -18.40 1.09
CA LYS A 246 -10.17 -19.46 1.05
C LYS A 246 -11.50 -18.90 1.48
N PHE A 247 -12.57 -19.30 0.79
CA PHE A 247 -13.91 -18.85 1.14
C PHE A 247 -14.99 -19.85 0.71
N ASP A 248 -16.13 -19.81 1.40
CA ASP A 248 -17.34 -20.49 0.99
C ASP A 248 -18.13 -19.57 0.05
N ALA A 249 -18.33 -20.02 -1.19
CA ALA A 249 -19.14 -19.30 -2.17
C ALA A 249 -20.64 -19.45 -1.87
N ALA A 250 -21.41 -18.39 -2.08
CA ALA A 250 -22.85 -18.38 -1.87
C ALA A 250 -23.62 -19.28 -2.85
N ARG A 251 -23.02 -19.62 -3.97
CA ARG A 251 -23.55 -20.53 -5.00
C ARG A 251 -22.49 -21.48 -5.52
N GLU A 252 -22.91 -22.53 -6.22
CA GLU A 252 -21.98 -23.40 -6.95
C GLU A 252 -21.17 -22.61 -7.98
N THR A 253 -19.92 -22.98 -8.14
CA THR A 253 -18.95 -22.40 -9.08
C THR A 253 -17.89 -23.40 -9.48
N SER A 254 -17.03 -23.02 -10.42
CA SER A 254 -15.88 -23.79 -10.86
C SER A 254 -14.61 -22.92 -10.90
N GLY A 255 -13.44 -23.56 -10.99
CA GLY A 255 -12.18 -22.84 -11.16
C GLY A 255 -12.15 -22.00 -12.43
N ASP A 256 -12.69 -22.52 -13.53
CA ASP A 256 -12.75 -21.80 -14.81
C ASP A 256 -13.64 -20.55 -14.70
N GLU A 257 -14.79 -20.65 -14.03
CA GLU A 257 -15.68 -19.51 -13.81
C GLU A 257 -15.00 -18.44 -12.92
N VAL A 258 -14.37 -18.85 -11.83
CA VAL A 258 -13.63 -17.94 -10.95
C VAL A 258 -12.53 -17.22 -11.72
N ASN A 259 -11.75 -17.94 -12.52
CA ASN A 259 -10.70 -17.36 -13.34
C ASN A 259 -11.26 -16.38 -14.38
N ALA A 260 -12.35 -16.75 -15.07
CA ALA A 260 -13.00 -15.89 -16.07
C ALA A 260 -13.52 -14.58 -15.46
N LEU A 261 -14.12 -14.62 -14.26
CA LEU A 261 -14.56 -13.43 -13.53
C LEU A 261 -13.40 -12.47 -13.22
N MET A 262 -12.27 -13.01 -12.78
CA MET A 262 -11.09 -12.22 -12.45
C MET A 262 -10.45 -11.63 -13.72
N GLU A 263 -10.35 -12.40 -14.78
CA GLU A 263 -9.79 -11.96 -16.06
C GLU A 263 -10.63 -10.85 -16.73
N GLU A 264 -11.95 -10.95 -16.64
CA GLU A 264 -12.85 -9.92 -17.15
C GLU A 264 -12.77 -8.64 -16.31
N ALA A 265 -12.75 -8.79 -14.98
CA ALA A 265 -12.63 -7.66 -14.07
C ALA A 265 -11.32 -6.88 -14.25
N ALA A 266 -10.20 -7.58 -14.51
CA ALA A 266 -8.89 -6.96 -14.77
C ALA A 266 -8.88 -6.06 -16.02
N LYS A 267 -9.76 -6.30 -16.99
CA LYS A 267 -9.92 -5.48 -18.22
C LYS A 267 -10.81 -4.26 -18.01
N SER A 268 -11.58 -4.24 -16.93
CA SER A 268 -12.52 -3.15 -16.65
C SER A 268 -11.79 -1.83 -16.38
N ASN A 269 -12.42 -0.70 -16.73
CA ASN A 269 -11.85 0.63 -16.42
C ASN A 269 -11.61 0.83 -14.93
N ARG A 270 -12.36 0.15 -14.08
CA ARG A 270 -12.26 0.24 -12.61
C ARG A 270 -10.99 -0.41 -12.07
N LEU A 271 -10.59 -1.56 -12.62
CA LEU A 271 -9.50 -2.37 -12.08
C LEU A 271 -8.26 -2.44 -12.98
N LYS A 272 -8.30 -1.79 -14.14
CA LYS A 272 -7.14 -1.70 -15.04
C LYS A 272 -5.97 -1.02 -14.32
N GLY A 273 -4.80 -1.68 -14.31
CA GLY A 273 -3.61 -1.21 -13.59
C GLY A 273 -3.64 -1.46 -12.06
N ILE A 274 -4.77 -1.97 -11.53
CA ILE A 274 -4.92 -2.33 -10.12
C ILE A 274 -4.91 -3.85 -9.94
N LEU A 275 -5.64 -4.57 -10.79
CA LEU A 275 -5.70 -6.02 -10.82
C LEU A 275 -4.97 -6.56 -12.05
N GLY A 276 -3.87 -7.28 -11.82
CA GLY A 276 -3.15 -8.05 -12.83
C GLY A 276 -3.60 -9.51 -12.87
N ILE A 277 -3.23 -10.22 -13.93
CA ILE A 277 -3.50 -11.67 -14.12
C ILE A 277 -2.21 -12.39 -14.45
N ASN A 278 -1.85 -13.40 -13.66
CA ASN A 278 -0.75 -14.31 -13.93
C ASN A 278 -1.26 -15.63 -14.51
N ARG A 279 -0.60 -16.09 -15.58
CA ARG A 279 -0.86 -17.39 -16.25
C ARG A 279 0.39 -18.26 -16.35
N ALA A 280 1.53 -17.77 -15.87
CA ALA A 280 2.80 -18.47 -15.94
C ALA A 280 3.17 -19.15 -14.61
N PRO A 281 4.01 -20.17 -14.60
CA PRO A 281 4.51 -20.79 -13.36
C PRO A 281 5.60 -19.90 -12.73
N THR A 282 5.21 -18.78 -12.16
CA THR A 282 6.07 -17.75 -11.58
C THR A 282 6.23 -17.90 -10.09
N VAL A 283 7.21 -17.20 -9.53
CA VAL A 283 7.51 -17.12 -8.11
C VAL A 283 7.62 -15.66 -7.67
N SER A 284 7.77 -15.40 -6.38
CA SER A 284 7.67 -14.04 -5.81
C SER A 284 8.57 -13.00 -6.49
N ILE A 285 9.82 -13.36 -6.85
CA ILE A 285 10.76 -12.40 -7.45
C ILE A 285 10.30 -11.86 -8.81
N ASP A 286 9.47 -12.61 -9.54
CA ASP A 286 8.96 -12.21 -10.84
C ASP A 286 7.95 -11.04 -10.76
N PHE A 287 7.41 -10.79 -9.57
CA PHE A 287 6.51 -9.68 -9.27
C PHE A 287 7.19 -8.50 -8.59
N ASN A 288 8.53 -8.55 -8.45
CA ASN A 288 9.26 -7.42 -7.90
C ASN A 288 9.13 -6.21 -8.82
N HIS A 289 8.75 -5.07 -8.26
CA HIS A 289 8.48 -3.86 -9.02
C HIS A 289 7.21 -3.90 -9.90
N ASP A 290 6.29 -4.83 -9.59
CA ASP A 290 4.95 -4.82 -10.19
C ASP A 290 4.07 -3.74 -9.53
N SER A 291 3.52 -2.85 -10.34
CA SER A 291 2.69 -1.73 -9.87
C SER A 291 1.25 -2.09 -9.53
N HIS A 292 0.79 -3.30 -9.88
CA HIS A 292 -0.56 -3.74 -9.50
C HIS A 292 -0.70 -3.86 -7.98
N SER A 293 -1.88 -3.58 -7.47
CA SER A 293 -2.23 -3.87 -6.08
C SER A 293 -2.32 -5.36 -5.82
N SER A 294 -2.71 -6.12 -6.83
CA SER A 294 -2.97 -7.55 -6.77
C SER A 294 -2.79 -8.17 -8.14
N THR A 295 -1.97 -9.20 -8.27
CA THR A 295 -1.83 -9.99 -9.49
C THR A 295 -2.36 -11.39 -9.21
N PHE A 296 -3.60 -11.64 -9.69
CA PHE A 296 -4.32 -12.89 -9.48
C PHE A 296 -3.68 -14.03 -10.27
N ASP A 297 -3.44 -15.15 -9.60
CA ASP A 297 -2.80 -16.32 -10.19
C ASP A 297 -3.83 -17.37 -10.60
N VAL A 298 -4.19 -17.38 -11.89
CA VAL A 298 -5.19 -18.32 -12.43
C VAL A 298 -4.72 -19.78 -12.38
N THR A 299 -3.41 -20.02 -12.25
CA THR A 299 -2.85 -21.38 -12.18
C THR A 299 -3.05 -22.02 -10.80
N GLN A 300 -3.42 -21.20 -9.80
CA GLN A 300 -3.53 -21.61 -8.40
C GLN A 300 -4.98 -21.65 -7.88
N THR A 301 -5.96 -21.44 -8.75
CA THR A 301 -7.37 -21.52 -8.38
C THR A 301 -7.80 -22.97 -8.16
N GLN A 302 -8.44 -23.24 -7.02
CA GLN A 302 -8.97 -24.55 -6.69
C GLN A 302 -10.40 -24.41 -6.15
N VAL A 303 -11.27 -25.32 -6.54
CA VAL A 303 -12.66 -25.40 -6.03
C VAL A 303 -12.93 -26.81 -5.56
N LEU A 304 -13.35 -26.96 -4.30
CA LEU A 304 -13.78 -28.21 -3.71
C LEU A 304 -15.29 -28.16 -3.49
N ASP A 305 -15.97 -29.27 -3.70
CA ASP A 305 -17.42 -29.44 -3.52
C ASP A 305 -18.25 -28.30 -4.16
N LYS A 306 -17.74 -27.77 -5.29
CA LYS A 306 -18.32 -26.68 -6.07
C LYS A 306 -18.53 -25.35 -5.33
N ARG A 307 -18.21 -25.28 -4.03
CA ARG A 307 -18.46 -24.08 -3.20
C ARG A 307 -17.27 -23.62 -2.36
N PHE A 308 -16.38 -24.51 -1.95
CA PHE A 308 -15.18 -24.11 -1.22
C PHE A 308 -14.09 -23.73 -2.21
N VAL A 309 -13.80 -22.44 -2.26
CA VAL A 309 -12.89 -21.83 -3.24
C VAL A 309 -11.59 -21.42 -2.57
N ARG A 310 -10.47 -21.77 -3.17
CA ARG A 310 -9.13 -21.26 -2.84
C ARG A 310 -8.57 -20.51 -4.01
N VAL A 311 -8.11 -19.29 -3.78
CA VAL A 311 -7.42 -18.44 -4.76
C VAL A 311 -6.12 -17.89 -4.19
N LEU A 312 -5.21 -17.51 -5.08
CA LEU A 312 -3.93 -16.93 -4.74
C LEU A 312 -3.72 -15.66 -5.55
N ALA A 313 -3.20 -14.61 -4.91
CA ALA A 313 -2.80 -13.40 -5.59
C ALA A 313 -1.48 -12.86 -5.01
N TRP A 314 -0.61 -12.42 -5.91
CA TRP A 314 0.69 -11.83 -5.63
C TRP A 314 0.59 -10.31 -5.50
N TYR A 315 1.47 -9.71 -4.72
CA TYR A 315 1.60 -8.26 -4.65
C TYR A 315 3.00 -7.84 -4.23
N ASP A 316 3.54 -6.85 -4.92
CA ASP A 316 4.70 -6.13 -4.41
C ASP A 316 4.24 -5.23 -3.27
N ASN A 317 4.51 -5.65 -2.03
CA ASN A 317 4.02 -4.99 -0.82
C ASN A 317 4.62 -3.60 -0.60
N GLU A 318 5.67 -3.24 -1.33
CA GLU A 318 6.29 -1.92 -1.33
C GLU A 318 5.89 -1.10 -2.57
N TRP A 319 6.16 -1.62 -3.78
CA TRP A 319 5.98 -0.87 -5.02
C TRP A 319 4.51 -0.70 -5.40
N GLY A 320 3.73 -1.77 -5.42
CA GLY A 320 2.30 -1.70 -5.72
C GLY A 320 1.57 -0.76 -4.77
N PHE A 321 1.87 -0.85 -3.46
CA PHE A 321 1.29 0.03 -2.44
C PHE A 321 1.71 1.51 -2.63
N SER A 322 2.97 1.76 -2.98
CA SER A 322 3.47 3.12 -3.22
C SER A 322 2.83 3.77 -4.45
N ASN A 323 2.55 3.00 -5.50
CA ASN A 323 1.77 3.49 -6.65
C ASN A 323 0.35 3.89 -6.23
N ARG A 324 -0.31 3.10 -5.39
CA ARG A 324 -1.64 3.47 -4.84
C ARG A 324 -1.60 4.75 -4.00
N MET A 325 -0.53 4.95 -3.23
CA MET A 325 -0.35 6.22 -2.49
C MET A 325 -0.31 7.43 -3.43
N VAL A 326 0.39 7.33 -4.56
CA VAL A 326 0.45 8.39 -5.58
C VAL A 326 -0.93 8.65 -6.19
N GLU A 327 -1.62 7.59 -6.61
CA GLU A 327 -2.95 7.70 -7.23
C GLU A 327 -4.01 8.26 -6.28
N VAL A 328 -4.01 7.79 -5.01
CA VAL A 328 -4.91 8.34 -3.99
C VAL A 328 -4.59 9.80 -3.71
N ALA A 329 -3.30 10.20 -3.68
CA ALA A 329 -2.92 11.59 -3.50
C ALA A 329 -3.42 12.49 -4.64
N ALA A 330 -3.29 12.05 -5.88
CA ALA A 330 -3.80 12.76 -7.04
C ALA A 330 -5.33 12.87 -7.01
N TYR A 331 -6.02 11.75 -6.77
CA TYR A 331 -7.48 11.70 -6.72
C TYR A 331 -8.04 12.54 -5.57
N PHE A 332 -7.56 12.33 -4.35
CA PHE A 332 -8.05 13.02 -3.16
C PHE A 332 -7.69 14.51 -3.18
N GLY A 333 -6.48 14.85 -3.64
CA GLY A 333 -6.05 16.26 -3.77
C GLY A 333 -6.86 17.07 -4.77
N ALA A 334 -7.42 16.41 -5.79
CA ALA A 334 -8.23 17.07 -6.83
C ALA A 334 -9.71 17.23 -6.48
N LEU A 335 -10.21 16.66 -5.39
CA LEU A 335 -11.61 16.83 -4.96
C LEU A 335 -11.87 18.27 -4.50
N HIS A 336 -12.95 18.88 -5.00
CA HIS A 336 -13.36 20.27 -4.71
C HIS A 336 -14.71 20.31 -3.98
#